data_b19cc7f9967292677ec5bac13240ec2a
#
_entry.id   b19cc7f9967292677ec5bac13240ec2a
#
_cell.length_a   1.000
_cell.length_b   1.000
_cell.length_c   1.000
_cell.angle_alpha   90.00
_cell.angle_beta   90.00
_cell.angle_gamma   90.00
#
_symmetry.space_group_name_H-M   'P 1'
#
loop_
_entity.id
_entity.type
_entity.pdbx_description
1 polymer ?
#
loop_
_entity_poly.entity_id
_entity_poly.type
_entity_poly.pdbx_seq_one_letter_code
_entity_poly.pdbx_strand_id
1 'polypeptide(L)'
;MEIWNNPACSKSAGARSALDEAGVGYQVRPYLDQPPTEAELVEVLRRLDARPWDICRLQEPAAVSRGMADWPRDTAAEPRWIEAMVASPELIQRPILLLDDGSALVGRTPEALDEAVRRAGGAARTA
;
A
#
# COMPACT_ATOMS: atom_id res chain seq x y z
N MET A 1 4.51 2.93 -12.71
CA MET A 1 3.98 2.96 -11.32
C MET A 1 2.61 2.31 -11.26
N GLU A 2 2.34 1.57 -10.22
CA GLU A 2 1.00 1.02 -9.94
C GLU A 2 0.53 1.54 -8.59
N ILE A 3 -0.72 1.96 -8.51
CA ILE A 3 -1.32 2.39 -7.26
C ILE A 3 -2.41 1.41 -6.84
N TRP A 4 -2.29 0.86 -5.63
CA TRP A 4 -3.34 0.06 -5.01
C TRP A 4 -4.34 1.02 -4.39
N ASN A 5 -5.47 1.15 -5.04
CA ASN A 5 -6.43 2.23 -4.81
C ASN A 5 -7.71 1.74 -4.15
N ASN A 6 -8.15 2.49 -3.15
CA ASN A 6 -9.49 2.35 -2.60
C ASN A 6 -10.30 3.58 -3.03
N PRO A 7 -11.30 3.43 -3.90
CA PRO A 7 -12.04 4.59 -4.44
C PRO A 7 -12.80 5.39 -3.37
N ALA A 8 -13.10 4.77 -2.24
CA ALA A 8 -13.80 5.43 -1.15
C ALA A 8 -12.84 6.13 -0.15
N CYS A 9 -11.53 6.02 -0.35
CA CYS A 9 -10.54 6.57 0.57
C CYS A 9 -10.01 7.92 0.07
N SER A 10 -10.13 8.96 0.91
CA SER A 10 -9.63 10.30 0.58
C SER A 10 -8.12 10.32 0.36
N LYS A 11 -7.37 9.48 1.08
CA LYS A 11 -5.92 9.39 0.92
C LYS A 11 -5.53 8.81 -0.44
N SER A 12 -6.31 7.84 -0.94
CA SER A 12 -6.11 7.32 -2.29
C SER A 12 -6.40 8.38 -3.34
N ALA A 13 -7.48 9.13 -3.18
CA ALA A 13 -7.82 10.23 -4.09
C ALA A 13 -6.74 11.31 -4.07
N GLY A 14 -6.25 11.67 -2.89
CA GLY A 14 -5.18 12.66 -2.74
C GLY A 14 -3.88 12.22 -3.43
N ALA A 15 -3.53 10.95 -3.31
CA ALA A 15 -2.34 10.41 -3.97
C ALA A 15 -2.47 10.50 -5.50
N ARG A 16 -3.63 10.11 -6.03
CA ARG A 16 -3.86 10.19 -7.48
C ARG A 16 -3.80 11.63 -7.99
N SER A 17 -4.39 12.55 -7.24
CA SER A 17 -4.34 13.98 -7.61
C SER A 17 -2.89 14.49 -7.64
N ALA A 18 -2.08 14.13 -6.65
CA ALA A 18 -0.69 14.54 -6.59
C ALA A 18 0.12 13.98 -7.77
N LEU A 19 -0.10 12.73 -8.12
CA LEU A 19 0.58 12.10 -9.25
C LEU A 19 0.13 12.71 -10.57
N ASP A 20 -1.16 13.00 -10.72
CA ASP A 20 -1.70 13.64 -11.92
C ASP A 20 -1.11 15.04 -12.11
N GLU A 21 -1.08 15.83 -11.05
CA GLU A 21 -0.48 17.19 -11.09
C GLU A 21 0.99 17.12 -11.42
N ALA A 22 1.66 16.07 -11.00
CA ALA A 22 3.09 15.87 -11.24
C ALA A 22 3.38 15.32 -12.64
N GLY A 23 2.37 14.95 -13.40
CA GLY A 23 2.55 14.35 -14.71
C GLY A 23 3.11 12.93 -14.68
N VAL A 24 2.95 12.23 -13.57
CA VAL A 24 3.44 10.85 -13.40
C VAL A 24 2.38 9.88 -13.90
N GLY A 25 2.75 9.01 -14.85
CA GLY A 25 1.87 7.95 -15.32
C GLY A 25 1.80 6.81 -14.31
N TYR A 26 0.61 6.26 -14.13
CA TYR A 26 0.40 5.12 -13.23
C TYR A 26 -0.80 4.30 -13.66
N GLN A 27 -0.82 3.04 -13.23
CA GLN A 27 -1.96 2.16 -13.39
C GLN A 27 -2.66 2.02 -12.05
N VAL A 28 -3.99 1.98 -12.08
CA VAL A 28 -4.80 1.81 -10.87
C VAL A 28 -5.14 0.34 -10.69
N ARG A 29 -4.82 -0.22 -9.53
CA ARG A 29 -5.29 -1.55 -9.15
C ARG A 29 -6.35 -1.38 -8.07
N PRO A 30 -7.61 -1.74 -8.36
CA PRO A 30 -8.68 -1.73 -7.35
C PRO A 30 -8.57 -2.99 -6.50
N TYR A 31 -7.66 -2.95 -5.52
CA TYR A 31 -7.27 -4.16 -4.77
C TYR A 31 -8.39 -4.75 -3.91
N LEU A 32 -9.46 -4.01 -3.65
CA LEU A 32 -10.65 -4.56 -2.97
C LEU A 32 -11.43 -5.51 -3.88
N ASP A 33 -11.45 -5.22 -5.18
CA ASP A 33 -12.11 -6.05 -6.19
C ASP A 33 -11.16 -7.09 -6.77
N GLN A 34 -9.88 -6.78 -6.80
CA GLN A 34 -8.81 -7.62 -7.30
C GLN A 34 -7.77 -7.83 -6.21
N PRO A 35 -8.10 -8.62 -5.17
CA PRO A 35 -7.19 -8.78 -4.04
C PRO A 35 -5.84 -9.32 -4.45
N PRO A 36 -4.76 -8.93 -3.75
CA PRO A 36 -3.46 -9.52 -4.02
C PRO A 36 -3.44 -10.99 -3.62
N THR A 37 -2.56 -11.75 -4.25
CA THR A 37 -2.21 -13.08 -3.75
C THR A 37 -1.27 -12.93 -2.56
N GLU A 38 -1.07 -14.02 -1.80
CA GLU A 38 -0.10 -13.99 -0.71
C GLU A 38 1.31 -13.67 -1.24
N ALA A 39 1.69 -14.24 -2.38
CA ALA A 39 2.99 -13.98 -2.99
C ALA A 39 3.14 -12.51 -3.39
N GLU A 40 2.09 -11.89 -3.93
CA GLU A 40 2.10 -10.48 -4.26
C GLU A 40 2.27 -9.61 -3.02
N LEU A 41 1.57 -9.94 -1.95
CA LEU A 41 1.67 -9.16 -0.70
C LEU A 41 3.05 -9.31 -0.07
N VAL A 42 3.63 -10.51 -0.09
CA VAL A 42 5.01 -10.72 0.38
C VAL A 42 5.98 -9.85 -0.40
N GLU A 43 5.84 -9.79 -1.72
CA GLU A 43 6.71 -8.97 -2.56
C GLU A 43 6.54 -7.47 -2.25
N VAL A 44 5.31 -7.02 -2.05
CA VAL A 44 5.03 -5.62 -1.67
C VAL A 44 5.69 -5.28 -0.34
N LEU A 45 5.56 -6.16 0.65
CA LEU A 45 6.19 -5.96 1.95
C LEU A 45 7.71 -5.88 1.83
N ARG A 46 8.32 -6.72 0.99
CA ARG A 46 9.75 -6.67 0.72
C ARG A 46 10.14 -5.32 0.11
N ARG A 47 9.36 -4.84 -0.85
CA ARG A 47 9.62 -3.55 -1.53
C ARG A 47 9.44 -2.36 -0.59
N LEU A 48 8.51 -2.47 0.37
CA LEU A 48 8.29 -1.46 1.40
C LEU A 48 9.32 -1.53 2.52
N ASP A 49 10.08 -2.63 2.62
CA ASP A 49 10.93 -2.94 3.77
C ASP A 49 10.11 -2.89 5.06
N ALA A 50 8.97 -3.55 5.04
CA ALA A 50 7.99 -3.51 6.12
C ALA A 50 7.54 -4.91 6.53
N ARG A 51 6.99 -5.01 7.72
CA ARG A 51 6.36 -6.22 8.22
C ARG A 51 4.85 -6.14 8.00
N PRO A 52 4.13 -7.27 7.96
CA PRO A 52 2.69 -7.25 7.71
C PRO A 52 1.92 -6.32 8.65
N TRP A 53 2.25 -6.34 9.94
CA TRP A 53 1.55 -5.51 10.93
C TRP A 53 1.82 -4.02 10.77
N ASP A 54 2.87 -3.62 10.07
CA ASP A 54 3.18 -2.21 9.81
C ASP A 54 2.15 -1.57 8.87
N ILE A 55 1.52 -2.36 8.03
CA ILE A 55 0.55 -1.88 7.04
C ILE A 55 -0.84 -2.50 7.23
N CYS A 56 -1.10 -3.08 8.39
CA CYS A 56 -2.41 -3.65 8.70
C CYS A 56 -3.26 -2.64 9.46
N ARG A 57 -4.49 -2.43 9.01
CA ARG A 57 -5.44 -1.50 9.62
C ARG A 57 -6.19 -2.22 10.75
N LEU A 58 -5.65 -2.12 11.97
CA LEU A 58 -6.17 -2.86 13.13
C LEU A 58 -7.54 -2.36 13.61
N GLN A 59 -7.96 -1.16 13.20
CA GLN A 59 -9.26 -0.61 13.55
C GLN A 59 -10.40 -1.13 12.67
N GLU A 60 -10.06 -1.82 11.57
CA GLU A 60 -11.10 -2.38 10.70
C GLU A 60 -11.87 -3.50 11.42
N PRO A 61 -13.20 -3.62 11.19
CA PRO A 61 -13.99 -4.69 11.80
C PRO A 61 -13.42 -6.08 11.58
N ALA A 62 -12.85 -6.34 10.41
CA ALA A 62 -12.24 -7.63 10.11
C ALA A 62 -11.03 -7.93 10.99
N ALA A 63 -10.28 -6.92 11.39
CA ALA A 63 -9.16 -7.08 12.32
C ALA A 63 -9.65 -7.28 13.76
N VAL A 64 -10.64 -6.49 14.15
CA VAL A 64 -11.21 -6.58 15.51
C VAL A 64 -11.83 -7.96 15.74
N SER A 65 -12.60 -8.47 14.78
CA SER A 65 -13.24 -9.77 14.92
C SER A 65 -12.24 -10.92 15.00
N ARG A 66 -11.05 -10.76 14.44
CA ARG A 66 -9.98 -11.76 14.50
C ARG A 66 -9.06 -11.60 15.73
N GLY A 67 -9.21 -10.51 16.48
CA GLY A 67 -8.32 -10.22 17.59
C GLY A 67 -6.89 -9.90 17.17
N MET A 68 -6.71 -9.32 15.99
CA MET A 68 -5.38 -9.13 15.40
C MET A 68 -4.48 -8.19 16.21
N ALA A 69 -5.05 -7.29 16.99
CA ALA A 69 -4.25 -6.39 17.83
C ALA A 69 -3.39 -7.17 18.85
N ASP A 70 -3.84 -8.38 19.22
CA ASP A 70 -3.16 -9.22 20.20
C ASP A 70 -2.31 -10.33 19.56
N TRP A 71 -2.27 -10.40 18.24
CA TRP A 71 -1.47 -11.42 17.55
C TRP A 71 0.02 -11.20 17.75
N PRO A 72 0.81 -12.28 17.83
CA PRO A 72 2.27 -12.16 17.88
C PRO A 72 2.81 -11.41 16.65
N ARG A 73 3.87 -10.65 16.87
CA ARG A 73 4.54 -9.88 15.81
C ARG A 73 5.96 -10.37 15.65
N ASP A 74 6.08 -11.62 15.22
CA ASP A 74 7.36 -12.27 15.00
C ASP A 74 7.36 -12.97 13.64
N THR A 75 8.52 -13.47 13.23
CA THR A 75 8.68 -14.10 11.92
C THR A 75 7.74 -15.30 11.74
N ALA A 76 7.53 -16.08 12.79
CA ALA A 76 6.67 -17.26 12.73
C ALA A 76 5.20 -16.90 12.51
N ALA A 77 4.79 -15.71 12.95
CA ALA A 77 3.41 -15.25 12.82
C ALA A 77 3.13 -14.54 11.48
N GLU A 78 4.16 -14.13 10.74
CA GLU A 78 3.96 -13.38 9.50
C GLU A 78 3.02 -14.04 8.50
N PRO A 79 3.09 -15.36 8.24
CA PRO A 79 2.16 -16.00 7.31
C PRO A 79 0.71 -15.86 7.73
N ARG A 80 0.43 -15.89 9.03
CA ARG A 80 -0.93 -15.72 9.55
C ARG A 80 -1.47 -14.31 9.27
N TRP A 81 -0.63 -13.29 9.45
CA TRP A 81 -0.99 -11.91 9.14
C TRP A 81 -1.28 -11.74 7.64
N ILE A 82 -0.40 -12.29 6.81
CA ILE A 82 -0.53 -12.20 5.35
C ILE A 82 -1.80 -12.89 4.89
N GLU A 83 -2.09 -14.09 5.39
CA GLU A 83 -3.32 -14.82 5.05
C GLU A 83 -4.57 -14.01 5.38
N ALA A 84 -4.61 -13.40 6.58
CA ALA A 84 -5.74 -12.58 6.99
C ALA A 84 -5.92 -11.36 6.09
N MET A 85 -4.82 -10.69 5.72
CA MET A 85 -4.86 -9.48 4.90
C MET A 85 -5.27 -9.78 3.45
N VAL A 86 -4.92 -10.95 2.95
CA VAL A 86 -5.36 -11.39 1.62
C VAL A 86 -6.83 -11.78 1.63
N ALA A 87 -7.28 -12.45 2.69
CA ALA A 87 -8.68 -12.82 2.85
C ALA A 87 -9.58 -11.60 3.05
N SER A 88 -9.05 -10.54 3.67
CA SER A 88 -9.78 -9.30 3.93
C SER A 88 -8.92 -8.10 3.49
N PRO A 89 -8.91 -7.80 2.17
CA PRO A 89 -8.01 -6.76 1.64
C PRO A 89 -8.23 -5.37 2.23
N GLU A 90 -9.38 -5.09 2.81
CA GLU A 90 -9.63 -3.83 3.53
C GLU A 90 -8.68 -3.62 4.70
N LEU A 91 -8.00 -4.67 5.15
CA LEU A 91 -6.97 -4.59 6.20
C LEU A 91 -5.69 -3.94 5.71
N ILE A 92 -5.46 -3.92 4.39
CA ILE A 92 -4.23 -3.39 3.83
C ILE A 92 -4.28 -1.87 3.82
N GLN A 93 -3.23 -1.23 4.33
CA GLN A 93 -3.10 0.23 4.30
C GLN A 93 -3.10 0.73 2.86
N ARG A 94 -3.65 1.92 2.62
CA ARG A 94 -3.81 2.48 1.28
C ARG A 94 -3.53 3.98 1.28
N PRO A 95 -3.09 4.49 0.13
CA PRO A 95 -2.71 3.74 -1.06
C PRO A 95 -1.29 3.16 -0.95
N ILE A 96 -1.08 2.04 -1.61
CA ILE A 96 0.27 1.49 -1.81
C ILE A 96 0.72 1.93 -3.20
N LEU A 97 1.91 2.49 -3.30
CA LEU A 97 2.50 2.93 -4.56
C LEU A 97 3.65 2.00 -4.90
N LEU A 98 3.55 1.28 -6.02
CA LEU A 98 4.59 0.40 -6.53
C LEU A 98 5.34 1.13 -7.64
N LEU A 99 6.59 1.47 -7.40
CA LEU A 99 7.40 2.26 -8.30
C LEU A 99 8.14 1.37 -9.31
N ASP A 100 8.47 1.95 -10.48
CA ASP A 100 9.15 1.21 -11.54
C ASP A 100 10.59 0.83 -11.17
N ASP A 101 11.17 1.50 -10.18
CA ASP A 101 12.53 1.21 -9.71
C ASP A 101 12.59 -0.02 -8.77
N GLY A 102 11.47 -0.67 -8.53
CA GLY A 102 11.39 -1.83 -7.65
C GLY A 102 11.10 -1.50 -6.20
N SER A 103 10.98 -0.23 -5.84
CA SER A 103 10.61 0.19 -4.49
C SER A 103 9.10 0.38 -4.36
N ALA A 104 8.63 0.57 -3.13
CA ALA A 104 7.24 0.86 -2.84
C ALA A 104 7.14 1.86 -1.69
N LEU A 105 6.03 2.58 -1.64
CA LEU A 105 5.73 3.56 -0.58
C LEU A 105 4.26 3.48 -0.22
N VAL A 106 3.95 3.79 1.04
CA VAL A 106 2.57 4.05 1.45
C VAL A 106 2.31 5.54 1.23
N GLY A 107 1.43 5.87 0.29
CA GLY A 107 1.22 7.25 -0.17
C GLY A 107 0.23 8.04 0.67
N ARG A 108 0.40 8.10 1.98
CA ARG A 108 -0.54 8.76 2.89
C ARG A 108 -0.10 10.13 3.37
N THR A 109 1.14 10.51 3.12
CA THR A 109 1.67 11.80 3.57
C THR A 109 2.21 12.60 2.38
N PRO A 110 2.23 13.94 2.48
CA PRO A 110 2.85 14.76 1.43
C PRO A 110 4.29 14.36 1.15
N GLU A 111 5.05 14.02 2.19
CA GLU A 111 6.46 13.61 2.07
C GLU A 111 6.59 12.32 1.27
N ALA A 112 5.71 11.34 1.52
CA ALA A 112 5.72 10.08 0.77
C ALA A 112 5.36 10.31 -0.69
N LEU A 113 4.39 11.17 -0.97
CA LEU A 113 3.98 11.52 -2.33
C LEU A 113 5.09 12.26 -3.07
N ASP A 114 5.74 13.20 -2.42
CA ASP A 114 6.88 13.90 -3.00
C ASP A 114 8.02 12.94 -3.34
N GLU A 115 8.28 11.98 -2.46
CA GLU A 115 9.29 10.95 -2.69
C GLU A 115 8.92 10.06 -3.87
N ALA A 116 7.67 9.65 -3.98
CA ALA A 116 7.19 8.85 -5.10
C ALA A 116 7.36 9.58 -6.42
N VAL A 117 7.00 10.86 -6.47
CA VAL A 117 7.14 11.70 -7.65
C VAL A 117 8.61 11.82 -8.04
N ARG A 118 9.49 12.06 -7.08
CA ARG A 118 10.93 12.20 -7.32
C ARG A 118 11.52 10.91 -7.88
N ARG A 119 11.18 9.75 -7.28
CA ARG A 119 11.67 8.45 -7.75
C ARG A 119 11.11 8.07 -9.12
N ALA A 120 9.92 8.54 -9.45
CA ALA A 120 9.31 8.31 -10.75
C ALA A 120 9.88 9.24 -11.85
N GLY A 121 10.91 10.00 -11.54
CA GLY A 121 11.51 10.93 -12.49
C GLY A 121 10.79 12.26 -12.54
N GLY A 122 9.97 12.58 -11.54
CA GLY A 122 9.23 13.84 -11.48
C GLY A 122 10.12 15.08 -11.47
N ALA A 123 11.38 14.94 -11.08
CA ALA A 123 12.33 16.04 -11.13
C ALA A 123 12.47 16.61 -12.53
N ALA A 124 12.27 15.80 -13.56
CA ALA A 124 12.38 16.25 -14.94
C ALA A 124 11.39 17.36 -15.29
N ARG A 125 10.26 17.40 -14.64
CA ARG A 125 9.23 18.42 -14.90
C ARG A 125 9.52 19.76 -14.26
N THR A 126 10.48 19.82 -13.39
CA THR A 126 10.88 21.07 -12.75
C THR A 126 11.80 21.91 -13.61
N ALA A 127 12.25 21.33 -14.66
CA ALA A 127 13.16 21.99 -15.60
C ALA A 127 12.50 23.16 -16.30
#